data_81966af4155835b6b9dde8b37920878c
#
_entry.id   81966af4155835b6b9dde8b37920878c
#
_cell.length_a   1.000
_cell.length_b   1.000
_cell.length_c   1.000
_cell.angle_alpha   90.00
_cell.angle_beta   90.00
_cell.angle_gamma   90.00
#
_symmetry.space_group_name_H-M   'P 1'
#
loop_
_entity.id
_entity.type
_entity.pdbx_description
1 polymer ?
#
loop_
_entity_poly.entity_id
_entity_poly.type
_entity_poly.pdbx_seq_one_letter_code
_entity_poly.pdbx_strand_id
1 'polypeptide(L)'
;MSESSGVTLETAIKVVEAAAKRAADLGVRSSIAVVDAGNNLVAFARMDGAWLGSIDIAQDKAYTARAFDMSTLDLAPLCQPGQPLDGIQASNRGQLTIFPGGIPLSANGSVVGAVGVSGGSVEQDQEVAQAGANAF
;
A
#
# COMPACT_ATOMS: atom_id res chain seq x y z
N MET A 1 7.28 -26.53 0.45
CA MET A 1 6.91 -25.42 1.31
C MET A 1 6.31 -24.32 0.48
N SER A 2 5.28 -23.75 0.98
CA SER A 2 4.55 -22.74 0.22
C SER A 2 4.96 -21.32 0.55
N GLU A 3 5.94 -21.11 1.42
CA GLU A 3 6.35 -19.74 1.73
C GLU A 3 6.88 -19.00 0.52
N SER A 4 7.26 -19.70 -0.56
CA SER A 4 7.67 -19.05 -1.79
C SER A 4 6.54 -18.26 -2.44
N SER A 5 5.27 -18.56 -2.12
CA SER A 5 4.12 -17.83 -2.65
C SER A 5 3.74 -16.61 -1.82
N GLY A 6 4.25 -16.52 -0.60
CA GLY A 6 3.94 -15.41 0.29
C GLY A 6 4.92 -14.25 0.16
N VAL A 7 4.67 -13.21 0.95
CA VAL A 7 5.57 -12.07 1.05
C VAL A 7 6.75 -12.45 1.94
N THR A 8 7.94 -12.45 1.37
CA THR A 8 9.19 -12.62 2.09
C THR A 8 9.91 -11.28 2.16
N LEU A 9 10.94 -11.19 3.00
CA LEU A 9 11.75 -9.97 3.02
C LEU A 9 12.34 -9.69 1.63
N GLU A 10 12.80 -10.73 0.94
CA GLU A 10 13.38 -10.57 -0.38
C GLU A 10 12.37 -10.02 -1.39
N THR A 11 11.16 -10.57 -1.44
CA THR A 11 10.14 -10.08 -2.38
C THR A 11 9.64 -8.70 -1.96
N ALA A 12 9.53 -8.43 -0.66
CA ALA A 12 9.12 -7.11 -0.18
C ALA A 12 10.14 -6.04 -0.56
N ILE A 13 11.43 -6.33 -0.47
CA ILE A 13 12.47 -5.38 -0.88
C ILE A 13 12.37 -5.08 -2.37
N LYS A 14 12.09 -6.08 -3.20
CA LYS A 14 11.90 -5.86 -4.65
C LYS A 14 10.73 -4.94 -4.92
N VAL A 15 9.63 -5.11 -4.19
CA VAL A 15 8.47 -4.22 -4.30
C VAL A 15 8.84 -2.79 -3.92
N VAL A 16 9.53 -2.62 -2.80
CA VAL A 16 9.97 -1.30 -2.33
C VAL A 16 10.89 -0.64 -3.35
N GLU A 17 11.86 -1.38 -3.89
CA GLU A 17 12.81 -0.82 -4.86
C GLU A 17 12.13 -0.38 -6.14
N ALA A 18 11.20 -1.18 -6.65
CA ALA A 18 10.47 -0.84 -7.87
C ALA A 18 9.59 0.39 -7.66
N ALA A 19 8.92 0.47 -6.51
CA ALA A 19 8.10 1.63 -6.16
C ALA A 19 8.98 2.88 -6.03
N ALA A 20 10.09 2.80 -5.32
CA ALA A 20 11.00 3.94 -5.13
C ALA A 20 11.55 4.43 -6.46
N LYS A 21 11.90 3.51 -7.37
CA LYS A 21 12.37 3.87 -8.70
C LYS A 21 11.30 4.63 -9.46
N ARG A 22 10.06 4.16 -9.42
CA ARG A 22 8.96 4.84 -10.11
C ARG A 22 8.70 6.22 -9.53
N ALA A 23 8.74 6.34 -8.20
CA ALA A 23 8.59 7.64 -7.54
C ALA A 23 9.67 8.61 -7.99
N ALA A 24 10.92 8.16 -8.05
CA ALA A 24 12.03 8.98 -8.52
C ALA A 24 11.82 9.42 -9.99
N ASP A 25 11.35 8.51 -10.84
CA ASP A 25 11.05 8.84 -12.24
C ASP A 25 9.97 9.92 -12.35
N LEU A 26 9.00 9.91 -11.44
CA LEU A 26 7.92 10.90 -11.41
C LEU A 26 8.32 12.18 -10.69
N GLY A 27 9.49 12.22 -10.07
CA GLY A 27 9.95 13.38 -9.31
C GLY A 27 9.24 13.54 -7.98
N VAL A 28 8.67 12.47 -7.41
CA VAL A 28 8.02 12.50 -6.10
C VAL A 28 8.83 11.75 -5.07
N ARG A 29 8.65 12.14 -3.80
CA ARG A 29 9.36 11.54 -2.66
C ARG A 29 8.31 10.83 -1.80
N SER A 30 8.43 9.51 -1.73
CA SER A 30 7.39 8.68 -1.15
C SER A 30 7.91 7.87 0.03
N SER A 31 6.98 7.50 0.91
CA SER A 31 7.15 6.39 1.84
C SER A 31 6.45 5.18 1.25
N ILE A 32 7.04 4.01 1.41
CA ILE A 32 6.59 2.77 0.82
C ILE A 32 6.60 1.69 1.90
N ALA A 33 5.47 1.01 2.09
CA ALA A 33 5.34 -0.03 3.09
C ALA A 33 4.84 -1.30 2.43
N VAL A 34 5.36 -2.45 2.86
CA VAL A 34 4.89 -3.77 2.41
C VAL A 34 4.52 -4.58 3.64
N VAL A 35 3.32 -5.14 3.63
CA VAL A 35 2.82 -6.01 4.69
C VAL A 35 2.58 -7.42 4.15
N ASP A 36 2.63 -8.41 5.05
CA ASP A 36 2.37 -9.82 4.71
C ASP A 36 0.89 -10.17 4.87
N ALA A 37 0.58 -11.45 4.75
CA ALA A 37 -0.80 -11.93 4.84
C ALA A 37 -1.44 -11.66 6.20
N GLY A 38 -0.65 -11.60 7.26
CA GLY A 38 -1.11 -11.27 8.60
C GLY A 38 -1.18 -9.77 8.88
N ASN A 39 -0.96 -8.96 7.85
CA ASN A 39 -0.92 -7.50 7.95
C ASN A 39 0.24 -7.00 8.81
N ASN A 40 1.31 -7.78 8.89
CA ASN A 40 2.52 -7.40 9.60
C ASN A 40 3.47 -6.67 8.65
N LEU A 41 4.08 -5.61 9.12
CA LEU A 41 5.06 -4.86 8.33
C LEU A 41 6.29 -5.73 8.06
N VAL A 42 6.65 -5.90 6.79
CA VAL A 42 7.83 -6.67 6.38
C VAL A 42 8.95 -5.76 5.92
N ALA A 43 8.63 -4.71 5.17
CA ALA A 43 9.62 -3.75 4.68
C ALA A 43 9.02 -2.36 4.60
N PHE A 44 9.83 -1.36 4.86
CA PHE A 44 9.43 0.04 4.81
C PHE A 44 10.62 0.88 4.37
N ALA A 45 10.37 1.86 3.51
CA ALA A 45 11.37 2.86 3.15
C ALA A 45 10.71 4.23 3.07
N ARG A 46 11.37 5.24 3.63
CA ARG A 46 11.02 6.63 3.42
C ARG A 46 12.10 7.25 2.55
N MET A 47 11.74 7.69 1.35
CA MET A 47 12.67 8.41 0.48
C MET A 47 13.05 9.74 1.15
N ASP A 48 14.28 10.17 0.88
CA ASP A 48 14.78 11.42 1.47
C ASP A 48 13.85 12.57 1.11
N GLY A 49 13.42 13.30 2.13
CA GLY A 49 12.56 14.46 1.96
C GLY A 49 11.06 14.16 1.88
N ALA A 50 10.65 12.90 1.95
CA ALA A 50 9.22 12.58 2.03
C ALA A 50 8.64 13.15 3.33
N TRP A 51 7.38 13.60 3.28
CA TRP A 51 6.73 14.19 4.45
C TRP A 51 6.67 13.21 5.62
N LEU A 52 6.84 13.71 6.84
CA LEU A 52 6.76 12.86 8.03
C LEU A 52 5.43 12.11 8.10
N GLY A 53 4.33 12.78 7.78
CA GLY A 53 3.01 12.15 7.81
C GLY A 53 2.86 10.99 6.84
N SER A 54 3.69 10.94 5.79
CA SER A 54 3.63 9.85 4.81
C SER A 54 4.04 8.50 5.41
N ILE A 55 4.79 8.52 6.51
CA ILE A 55 5.24 7.28 7.16
C ILE A 55 4.04 6.44 7.62
N ASP A 56 3.14 7.06 8.38
CA ASP A 56 1.95 6.36 8.86
C ASP A 56 0.97 6.08 7.73
N ILE A 57 0.78 7.06 6.83
CA ILE A 57 -0.20 6.92 5.75
C ILE A 57 0.17 5.76 4.82
N ALA A 58 1.45 5.61 4.47
CA ALA A 58 1.88 4.49 3.62
C ALA A 58 1.58 3.15 4.29
N GLN A 59 1.89 3.03 5.57
CA GLN A 59 1.61 1.81 6.33
C GLN A 59 0.11 1.55 6.43
N ASP A 60 -0.67 2.59 6.67
CA ASP A 60 -2.13 2.46 6.79
C ASP A 60 -2.77 2.11 5.45
N LYS A 61 -2.24 2.60 4.33
CA LYS A 61 -2.73 2.20 3.00
C LYS A 61 -2.46 0.71 2.74
N ALA A 62 -1.27 0.23 3.08
CA ALA A 62 -0.96 -1.20 2.95
C ALA A 62 -1.88 -2.02 3.86
N TYR A 63 -2.04 -1.60 5.10
CA TYR A 63 -2.94 -2.25 6.05
C TYR A 63 -4.36 -2.34 5.48
N THR A 64 -4.88 -1.22 4.96
CA THR A 64 -6.24 -1.15 4.45
C THR A 64 -6.45 -2.10 3.29
N ALA A 65 -5.51 -2.10 2.33
CA ALA A 65 -5.62 -2.96 1.16
C ALA A 65 -5.63 -4.44 1.55
N ARG A 66 -4.81 -4.85 2.51
CA ARG A 66 -4.80 -6.24 2.98
C ARG A 66 -6.01 -6.57 3.85
N ALA A 67 -6.48 -5.62 4.63
CA ALA A 67 -7.62 -5.86 5.52
C ALA A 67 -8.90 -6.17 4.74
N PHE A 68 -9.06 -5.62 3.55
CA PHE A 68 -10.27 -5.79 2.74
C PHE A 68 -10.01 -6.47 1.41
N ASP A 69 -8.76 -6.87 1.14
CA ASP A 69 -8.33 -7.58 -0.07
C ASP A 69 -8.77 -6.84 -1.35
N MET A 70 -8.68 -5.50 -1.32
CA MET A 70 -8.95 -4.66 -2.47
C MET A 70 -8.07 -3.42 -2.42
N SER A 71 -7.85 -2.79 -3.57
CA SER A 71 -7.07 -1.56 -3.60
C SER A 71 -7.81 -0.44 -2.89
N THR A 72 -7.05 0.49 -2.30
CA THR A 72 -7.66 1.68 -1.70
C THR A 72 -8.26 2.60 -2.76
N LEU A 73 -7.82 2.48 -4.01
CA LEU A 73 -8.47 3.17 -5.14
C LEU A 73 -9.92 2.71 -5.30
N ASP A 74 -10.16 1.39 -5.21
CA ASP A 74 -11.49 0.82 -5.37
C ASP A 74 -12.34 1.03 -4.10
N LEU A 75 -11.70 1.03 -2.93
CA LEU A 75 -12.42 1.23 -1.67
C LEU A 75 -12.87 2.68 -1.49
N ALA A 76 -12.07 3.65 -1.92
CA ALA A 76 -12.32 5.06 -1.66
C ALA A 76 -13.73 5.52 -2.08
N PRO A 77 -14.25 5.18 -3.26
CA PRO A 77 -15.60 5.63 -3.65
C PRO A 77 -16.70 5.10 -2.74
N LEU A 78 -16.51 3.93 -2.13
CA LEU A 78 -17.50 3.31 -1.24
C LEU A 78 -17.56 3.99 0.11
N CYS A 79 -16.54 4.77 0.46
CA CYS A 79 -16.39 5.38 1.79
C CYS A 79 -16.73 6.87 1.81
N GLN A 80 -17.16 7.42 0.68
CA GLN A 80 -17.49 8.84 0.60
C GLN A 80 -18.81 9.12 1.32
N PRO A 81 -19.10 10.38 1.72
CA PRO A 81 -20.34 10.72 2.39
C PRO A 81 -21.56 10.22 1.60
N GLY A 82 -22.46 9.52 2.28
CA GLY A 82 -23.66 8.96 1.66
C GLY A 82 -23.47 7.62 0.98
N GLN A 83 -22.26 7.11 0.90
CA GLN A 83 -21.98 5.81 0.30
C GLN A 83 -22.06 4.67 1.34
N PRO A 84 -22.17 3.40 0.91
CA PRO A 84 -22.44 2.29 1.84
C PRO A 84 -21.45 2.11 2.98
N LEU A 85 -20.19 2.48 2.78
CA LEU A 85 -19.13 2.32 3.79
C LEU A 85 -18.69 3.64 4.39
N ASP A 86 -19.52 4.69 4.28
CA ASP A 86 -19.23 5.97 4.93
C ASP A 86 -19.05 5.74 6.43
N GLY A 87 -17.93 6.24 6.97
CA GLY A 87 -17.61 6.06 8.39
C GLY A 87 -16.76 4.85 8.72
N ILE A 88 -16.45 3.99 7.75
CA ILE A 88 -15.60 2.83 7.99
C ILE A 88 -14.22 3.24 8.52
N GLN A 89 -13.79 4.47 8.22
CA GLN A 89 -12.50 5.01 8.67
C GLN A 89 -12.39 5.06 10.19
N ALA A 90 -13.51 5.10 10.90
CA ALA A 90 -13.52 5.10 12.34
C ALA A 90 -13.29 3.71 12.94
N SER A 91 -13.37 2.66 12.13
CA SER A 91 -13.10 1.29 12.55
C SER A 91 -11.60 0.99 12.49
N ASN A 92 -11.19 -0.23 12.86
CA ASN A 92 -9.81 -0.67 12.80
C ASN A 92 -8.85 0.30 13.49
N ARG A 93 -9.26 0.87 14.62
CA ARG A 93 -8.47 1.80 15.43
C ARG A 93 -8.00 3.02 14.63
N GLY A 94 -8.79 3.45 13.64
CA GLY A 94 -8.45 4.60 12.81
C GLY A 94 -7.34 4.34 11.80
N GLN A 95 -6.96 3.09 11.56
CA GLN A 95 -5.87 2.76 10.64
C GLN A 95 -6.28 2.66 9.19
N LEU A 96 -7.57 2.77 8.88
CA LEU A 96 -8.02 2.69 7.50
C LEU A 96 -7.77 4.01 6.79
N THR A 97 -7.05 3.95 5.68
CA THR A 97 -6.78 5.10 4.82
C THR A 97 -7.42 4.83 3.47
N ILE A 98 -8.38 5.66 3.11
CA ILE A 98 -9.21 5.46 1.91
C ILE A 98 -8.76 6.28 0.71
N PHE A 99 -7.50 6.68 0.68
CA PHE A 99 -6.92 7.36 -0.49
C PHE A 99 -6.18 6.34 -1.36
N PRO A 100 -6.22 6.47 -2.70
CA PRO A 100 -5.45 5.60 -3.59
C PRO A 100 -3.98 5.51 -3.20
N GLY A 101 -3.37 4.37 -3.46
CA GLY A 101 -1.97 4.12 -3.15
C GLY A 101 -1.74 2.85 -2.33
N GLY A 102 -2.80 2.12 -1.99
CA GLY A 102 -2.69 0.79 -1.38
C GLY A 102 -3.16 -0.27 -2.35
N ILE A 103 -2.34 -1.30 -2.59
CA ILE A 103 -2.64 -2.34 -3.58
C ILE A 103 -2.35 -3.71 -2.98
N PRO A 104 -3.30 -4.65 -3.05
CA PRO A 104 -3.05 -6.02 -2.59
C PRO A 104 -1.99 -6.71 -3.45
N LEU A 105 -1.19 -7.55 -2.81
CA LEU A 105 -0.24 -8.43 -3.50
C LEU A 105 -0.85 -9.82 -3.51
N SER A 106 -0.92 -10.42 -4.70
CA SER A 106 -1.57 -11.72 -4.86
C SER A 106 -0.61 -12.75 -5.41
N ALA A 107 -0.79 -13.99 -4.98
CA ALA A 107 -0.06 -15.14 -5.50
C ALA A 107 -1.03 -16.32 -5.55
N ASN A 108 -1.03 -17.05 -6.66
CA ASN A 108 -1.85 -18.23 -6.85
C ASN A 108 -3.35 -17.96 -6.57
N GLY A 109 -3.81 -16.77 -6.97
CA GLY A 109 -5.22 -16.41 -6.83
C GLY A 109 -5.65 -15.94 -5.45
N SER A 110 -4.71 -15.81 -4.51
CA SER A 110 -4.99 -15.36 -3.15
C SER A 110 -4.21 -14.10 -2.82
N VAL A 111 -4.80 -13.23 -2.01
CA VAL A 111 -4.09 -12.06 -1.50
C VAL A 111 -3.15 -12.51 -0.38
N VAL A 112 -1.86 -12.21 -0.53
CA VAL A 112 -0.83 -12.64 0.42
C VAL A 112 -0.13 -11.47 1.10
N GLY A 113 -0.54 -10.24 0.82
CA GLY A 113 0.04 -9.05 1.42
C GLY A 113 -0.47 -7.81 0.71
N ALA A 114 0.21 -6.70 0.92
CA ALA A 114 -0.14 -5.44 0.25
C ALA A 114 1.04 -4.48 0.27
N VAL A 115 1.02 -3.54 -0.67
CA VAL A 115 1.95 -2.40 -0.69
C VAL A 115 1.16 -1.12 -0.50
N GLY A 116 1.71 -0.17 0.26
CA GLY A 116 1.12 1.15 0.45
C GLY A 116 2.14 2.23 0.18
N VAL A 117 1.70 3.29 -0.49
CA VAL A 117 2.57 4.40 -0.89
C VAL A 117 1.89 5.72 -0.55
N SER A 118 2.67 6.65 -0.01
CA SER A 118 2.22 8.01 0.28
C SER A 118 3.36 8.99 0.05
N GLY A 119 3.06 10.13 -0.55
CA GLY A 119 4.06 11.18 -0.72
C GLY A 119 3.80 12.13 -1.88
N GLY A 120 3.04 11.71 -2.88
CA GLY A 120 2.66 12.56 -4.01
C GLY A 120 1.15 12.82 -4.01
N SER A 121 0.63 13.15 -5.18
CA SER A 121 -0.82 13.19 -5.37
C SER A 121 -1.37 11.77 -5.26
N VAL A 122 -2.69 11.64 -5.10
CA VAL A 122 -3.29 10.31 -5.01
C VAL A 122 -3.08 9.50 -6.30
N GLU A 123 -3.06 10.16 -7.45
CA GLU A 123 -2.78 9.53 -8.73
C GLU A 123 -1.34 9.03 -8.80
N GLN A 124 -0.39 9.84 -8.32
CA GLN A 124 1.02 9.46 -8.27
C GLN A 124 1.25 8.31 -7.28
N ASP A 125 0.61 8.37 -6.12
CA ASP A 125 0.73 7.30 -5.13
C ASP A 125 0.21 5.98 -5.70
N GLN A 126 -0.90 6.00 -6.43
CA GLN A 126 -1.44 4.81 -7.07
C GLN A 126 -0.47 4.26 -8.11
N GLU A 127 0.10 5.12 -8.93
CA GLU A 127 1.05 4.70 -9.97
C GLU A 127 2.32 4.10 -9.37
N VAL A 128 2.84 4.71 -8.31
CA VAL A 128 4.03 4.21 -7.62
C VAL A 128 3.76 2.86 -6.97
N ALA A 129 2.59 2.73 -6.31
CA ALA A 129 2.20 1.47 -5.70
C ALA A 129 2.02 0.37 -6.74
N GLN A 130 1.45 0.69 -7.90
CA GLN A 130 1.28 -0.28 -8.98
C GLN A 130 2.61 -0.77 -9.51
N ALA A 131 3.59 0.12 -9.66
CA ALA A 131 4.93 -0.27 -10.07
C ALA A 131 5.55 -1.25 -9.07
N GLY A 132 5.35 -0.99 -7.77
CA GLY A 132 5.80 -1.91 -6.73
C GLY A 132 5.10 -3.26 -6.83
N ALA A 133 3.77 -3.26 -6.94
CA ALA A 133 3.00 -4.48 -7.02
C ALA A 133 3.37 -5.32 -8.25
N ASN A 134 3.70 -4.67 -9.37
CA ASN A 134 4.11 -5.37 -10.59
C ASN A 134 5.43 -6.11 -10.42
N ALA A 135 6.25 -5.75 -9.45
CA ALA A 135 7.52 -6.40 -9.18
C ALA A 135 7.41 -7.58 -8.21
N PHE A 136 6.23 -7.83 -7.68
CA PHE A 136 5.97 -8.96 -6.78
C PHE A 136 5.75 -10.29 -7.57
#